data_c2279a2c5608c37aadf99f6ecec567f8
#
_entry.id   c2279a2c5608c37aadf99f6ecec567f8
#
_cell.length_a   1.000
_cell.length_b   1.000
_cell.length_c   1.000
_cell.angle_alpha   90.00
_cell.angle_beta   90.00
_cell.angle_gamma   90.00
#
_symmetry.space_group_name_H-M   'P 1'
#
loop_
_entity.id
_entity.type
_entity.pdbx_description
1 polymer ?
#
loop_
_entity_poly.entity_id
_entity_poly.type
_entity_poly.pdbx_seq_one_letter_code
_entity_poly.pdbx_strand_id
1 'polypeptide(L)'
;MAAYAWLLGLLLITIGGCSLHNQHDSAEQVVLLHGLGRTGTAMFLLQKRIRDAGFATHSIEYASLQEPPDVILEKVSEQIKLCCQEDSRPVHFVAHSLGGLIVRAYLDQKPLENLGRVVLLGTPNQGSELVDIYGDSWLFKIIGPTARLLGTDDNSFPNRIGPPYYPLGIIAGTSSFNPITDDHLPGPDDGLVSVRSTKIDGMTDFLLVDTSHSMMRYNEAVANETIHFLKKGRFSQSPPDSDP
;
A
#
# COMPACT_ATOMS: atom_id res chain seq x y z
N MET A 1 -3.44 -10.50 -87.45
CA MET A 1 -3.04 -11.39 -86.30
C MET A 1 -2.74 -10.44 -85.12
N ALA A 2 -3.65 -10.32 -84.18
CA ALA A 2 -3.58 -9.35 -83.07
C ALA A 2 -3.07 -10.10 -81.84
N ALA A 3 -1.98 -9.56 -81.27
CA ALA A 3 -1.39 -10.03 -79.99
C ALA A 3 -1.99 -9.26 -78.80
N TYR A 4 -2.69 -9.96 -77.93
CA TYR A 4 -3.20 -9.43 -76.65
C TYR A 4 -2.11 -9.48 -75.58
N ALA A 5 -1.67 -8.33 -75.10
CA ALA A 5 -0.79 -8.19 -73.92
C ALA A 5 -1.68 -8.10 -72.66
N TRP A 6 -1.54 -9.03 -71.75
CA TRP A 6 -2.15 -9.01 -70.40
C TRP A 6 -1.21 -8.26 -69.45
N LEU A 7 -1.63 -7.09 -68.93
CA LEU A 7 -1.00 -6.40 -67.83
C LEU A 7 -1.56 -6.97 -66.50
N LEU A 8 -0.73 -7.73 -65.82
CA LEU A 8 -0.97 -8.13 -64.42
C LEU A 8 -0.58 -6.98 -63.47
N GLY A 9 -1.57 -6.27 -62.96
CA GLY A 9 -1.38 -5.29 -61.90
C GLY A 9 -1.15 -6.00 -60.54
N LEU A 10 0.06 -5.91 -59.99
CA LEU A 10 0.35 -6.36 -58.63
C LEU A 10 -0.21 -5.32 -57.65
N LEU A 11 -1.30 -5.70 -56.95
CA LEU A 11 -1.84 -4.89 -55.84
C LEU A 11 -1.00 -5.18 -54.58
N LEU A 12 -0.09 -4.30 -54.22
CA LEU A 12 0.65 -4.32 -52.97
C LEU A 12 -0.30 -3.91 -51.81
N ILE A 13 -0.83 -4.89 -51.14
CA ILE A 13 -1.55 -4.68 -49.87
C ILE A 13 -0.49 -4.43 -48.80
N THR A 14 -0.27 -3.19 -48.42
CA THR A 14 0.47 -2.83 -47.21
C THR A 14 -0.38 -3.15 -46.02
N ILE A 15 -0.12 -4.29 -45.39
CA ILE A 15 -0.68 -4.63 -44.06
C ILE A 15 0.00 -3.69 -43.08
N GLY A 16 -0.67 -2.59 -42.77
CA GLY A 16 -0.31 -1.73 -41.62
C GLY A 16 -0.36 -2.59 -40.35
N GLY A 17 0.79 -3.07 -39.90
CA GLY A 17 0.93 -3.71 -38.61
C GLY A 17 0.57 -2.71 -37.52
N CYS A 18 -0.67 -2.76 -37.03
CA CYS A 18 -1.02 -2.18 -35.75
C CYS A 18 -0.21 -2.95 -34.71
N SER A 19 0.93 -2.42 -34.29
CA SER A 19 1.63 -2.89 -33.10
C SER A 19 0.64 -2.71 -31.93
N LEU A 20 0.03 -3.80 -31.51
CA LEU A 20 -0.58 -3.91 -30.21
C LEU A 20 0.58 -3.75 -29.19
N HIS A 21 0.95 -2.50 -28.94
CA HIS A 21 1.88 -2.19 -27.86
C HIS A 21 1.20 -2.68 -26.58
N ASN A 22 1.79 -3.69 -25.97
CA ASN A 22 1.26 -4.34 -24.77
C ASN A 22 1.19 -3.25 -23.68
N GLN A 23 0.00 -2.75 -23.36
CA GLN A 23 -0.20 -1.74 -22.32
C GLN A 23 0.32 -2.19 -20.94
N HIS A 24 0.61 -3.49 -20.77
CA HIS A 24 1.22 -4.03 -19.56
C HIS A 24 2.70 -3.66 -19.39
N ASP A 25 3.45 -3.41 -20.47
CA ASP A 25 4.89 -3.11 -20.37
C ASP A 25 5.18 -1.66 -19.92
N SER A 26 4.19 -0.78 -19.93
CA SER A 26 4.34 0.63 -19.52
C SER A 26 3.63 0.98 -18.20
N ALA A 27 2.90 0.05 -17.59
CA ALA A 27 2.12 0.31 -16.38
C ALA A 27 3.03 0.53 -15.16
N GLU A 28 2.79 1.61 -14.39
CA GLU A 28 3.44 1.84 -13.10
C GLU A 28 3.14 0.69 -12.14
N GLN A 29 4.08 0.37 -11.27
CA GLN A 29 4.01 -0.80 -10.38
C GLN A 29 3.46 -0.42 -9.02
N VAL A 30 2.64 -1.28 -8.43
CA VAL A 30 2.14 -1.14 -7.06
C VAL A 30 2.44 -2.40 -6.26
N VAL A 31 3.22 -2.25 -5.22
CA VAL A 31 3.54 -3.31 -4.26
C VAL A 31 2.56 -3.23 -3.09
N LEU A 32 1.87 -4.34 -2.79
CA LEU A 32 0.88 -4.41 -1.73
C LEU A 32 1.40 -5.24 -0.54
N LEU A 33 1.27 -4.70 0.68
CA LEU A 33 1.62 -5.38 1.92
C LEU A 33 0.41 -5.51 2.84
N HIS A 34 0.20 -6.73 3.35
CA HIS A 34 -0.90 -7.04 4.27
C HIS A 34 -0.55 -6.71 5.74
N GLY A 35 -1.55 -6.76 6.62
CA GLY A 35 -1.39 -6.53 8.06
C GLY A 35 -1.04 -7.79 8.86
N LEU A 36 -0.95 -7.62 10.18
CA LEU A 36 -0.67 -8.68 11.15
C LEU A 36 -1.71 -9.81 11.08
N GLY A 37 -1.26 -11.05 11.12
CA GLY A 37 -2.13 -12.24 11.08
C GLY A 37 -2.88 -12.42 9.77
N ARG A 38 -2.36 -11.87 8.66
CA ARG A 38 -2.96 -11.97 7.34
C ARG A 38 -1.96 -12.57 6.34
N THR A 39 -2.41 -12.77 5.12
CA THR A 39 -1.62 -13.16 3.94
C THR A 39 -1.92 -12.17 2.81
N GLY A 40 -1.17 -12.22 1.73
CA GLY A 40 -1.39 -11.37 0.56
C GLY A 40 -2.80 -11.50 -0.02
N THR A 41 -3.46 -12.66 0.13
CA THR A 41 -4.86 -12.84 -0.28
C THR A 41 -5.83 -11.89 0.42
N ALA A 42 -5.48 -11.40 1.62
CA ALA A 42 -6.29 -10.39 2.32
C ALA A 42 -6.36 -9.06 1.57
N MET A 43 -5.43 -8.78 0.67
CA MET A 43 -5.39 -7.56 -0.16
C MET A 43 -6.01 -7.77 -1.54
N PHE A 44 -6.50 -8.97 -1.87
CA PHE A 44 -6.92 -9.36 -3.22
C PHE A 44 -7.94 -8.40 -3.87
N LEU A 45 -8.98 -7.97 -3.13
CA LEU A 45 -10.00 -7.10 -3.72
C LEU A 45 -9.45 -5.69 -4.00
N LEU A 46 -8.67 -5.14 -3.08
CA LEU A 46 -7.99 -3.86 -3.29
C LEU A 46 -6.98 -3.96 -4.43
N GLN A 47 -6.17 -5.03 -4.45
CA GLN A 47 -5.24 -5.32 -5.53
C GLN A 47 -5.94 -5.39 -6.90
N LYS A 48 -7.08 -6.10 -6.96
CA LYS A 48 -7.87 -6.20 -8.20
C LYS A 48 -8.32 -4.81 -8.69
N ARG A 49 -8.85 -3.97 -7.81
CA ARG A 49 -9.30 -2.61 -8.15
C ARG A 49 -8.15 -1.72 -8.64
N ILE A 50 -6.97 -1.81 -8.00
CA ILE A 50 -5.77 -1.08 -8.42
C ILE A 50 -5.30 -1.56 -9.80
N ARG A 51 -5.31 -2.87 -10.05
CA ARG A 51 -4.97 -3.44 -11.36
C ARG A 51 -5.96 -3.02 -12.43
N ASP A 52 -7.27 -3.04 -12.13
CA ASP A 52 -8.32 -2.59 -13.06
C ASP A 52 -8.18 -1.08 -13.39
N ALA A 53 -7.53 -0.30 -12.53
CA ALA A 53 -7.22 1.11 -12.73
C ALA A 53 -5.95 1.35 -13.59
N GLY A 54 -5.28 0.28 -14.06
CA GLY A 54 -4.17 0.32 -15.02
C GLY A 54 -2.77 0.14 -14.43
N PHE A 55 -2.64 -0.23 -13.15
CA PHE A 55 -1.34 -0.51 -12.52
C PHE A 55 -0.94 -1.98 -12.65
N ALA A 56 0.36 -2.26 -12.74
CA ALA A 56 0.90 -3.59 -12.48
C ALA A 56 0.98 -3.81 -10.96
N THR A 57 0.53 -4.97 -10.45
CA THR A 57 0.40 -5.15 -8.99
C THR A 57 1.13 -6.40 -8.50
N HIS A 58 1.85 -6.26 -7.39
CA HIS A 58 2.62 -7.30 -6.73
C HIS A 58 2.20 -7.40 -5.26
N SER A 59 1.72 -8.56 -4.83
CA SER A 59 1.39 -8.81 -3.42
C SER A 59 2.56 -9.51 -2.74
N ILE A 60 3.06 -8.94 -1.67
CA ILE A 60 4.19 -9.47 -0.90
C ILE A 60 3.66 -10.39 0.21
N GLU A 61 4.30 -11.55 0.34
CA GLU A 61 3.97 -12.56 1.35
C GLU A 61 5.04 -12.59 2.45
N TYR A 62 4.61 -12.58 3.71
CA TYR A 62 5.48 -12.74 4.88
C TYR A 62 4.73 -13.27 6.09
N ALA A 63 5.46 -13.89 6.99
CA ALA A 63 4.89 -14.57 8.17
C ALA A 63 4.76 -13.60 9.37
N SER A 64 3.81 -12.68 9.29
CA SER A 64 3.66 -11.54 10.22
C SER A 64 3.45 -11.90 11.69
N LEU A 65 3.05 -13.14 12.02
CA LEU A 65 2.89 -13.61 13.40
C LEU A 65 4.12 -14.36 13.93
N GLN A 66 4.85 -15.03 13.04
CA GLN A 66 5.91 -15.98 13.42
C GLN A 66 7.29 -15.34 13.41
N GLU A 67 7.49 -14.29 12.63
CA GLU A 67 8.79 -13.70 12.38
C GLU A 67 8.91 -12.29 12.99
N PRO A 68 10.09 -11.93 13.52
CA PRO A 68 10.36 -10.56 13.94
C PRO A 68 10.54 -9.62 12.74
N PRO A 69 10.40 -8.28 12.95
CA PRO A 69 10.40 -7.30 11.87
C PRO A 69 11.63 -7.31 10.96
N ASP A 70 12.82 -7.59 11.49
CA ASP A 70 14.07 -7.68 10.74
C ASP A 70 14.06 -8.82 9.72
N VAL A 71 13.59 -10.00 10.10
CA VAL A 71 13.42 -11.15 9.20
C VAL A 71 12.35 -10.86 8.13
N ILE A 72 11.24 -10.22 8.54
CA ILE A 72 10.19 -9.80 7.59
C ILE A 72 10.78 -8.82 6.58
N LEU A 73 11.54 -7.82 7.02
CA LEU A 73 12.15 -6.80 6.15
C LEU A 73 13.11 -7.42 5.12
N GLU A 74 13.90 -8.41 5.50
CA GLU A 74 14.78 -9.11 4.57
C GLU A 74 13.98 -9.81 3.46
N LYS A 75 12.96 -10.60 3.84
CA LYS A 75 12.08 -11.30 2.88
C LYS A 75 11.30 -10.35 1.97
N VAL A 76 10.80 -9.25 2.52
CA VAL A 76 10.12 -8.20 1.76
C VAL A 76 11.08 -7.57 0.77
N SER A 77 12.31 -7.26 1.20
CA SER A 77 13.36 -6.70 0.35
C SER A 77 13.70 -7.61 -0.84
N GLU A 78 13.83 -8.91 -0.61
CA GLU A 78 14.09 -9.89 -1.68
C GLU A 78 12.95 -9.91 -2.71
N GLN A 79 11.70 -9.94 -2.26
CA GLN A 79 10.54 -9.95 -3.15
C GLN A 79 10.40 -8.65 -3.95
N ILE A 80 10.65 -7.49 -3.34
CA ILE A 80 10.66 -6.19 -4.03
C ILE A 80 11.77 -6.14 -5.07
N LYS A 81 12.96 -6.66 -4.74
CA LYS A 81 14.06 -6.76 -5.70
C LYS A 81 13.66 -7.58 -6.93
N LEU A 82 13.05 -8.73 -6.72
CA LEU A 82 12.65 -9.62 -7.80
C LEU A 82 11.57 -9.06 -8.71
N CYS A 83 10.58 -8.31 -8.16
CA CYS A 83 9.48 -7.80 -8.98
C CYS A 83 9.75 -6.44 -9.63
N CYS A 84 10.56 -5.61 -9.00
CA CYS A 84 10.41 -4.18 -9.22
C CYS A 84 11.73 -3.38 -9.29
N GLN A 85 12.87 -3.92 -8.84
CA GLN A 85 14.10 -3.12 -8.67
C GLN A 85 14.87 -2.91 -9.99
N GLU A 86 14.79 -3.85 -10.92
CA GLU A 86 15.49 -3.76 -12.22
C GLU A 86 14.69 -2.98 -13.27
N ASP A 87 13.51 -2.48 -12.91
CA ASP A 87 12.61 -1.78 -13.79
C ASP A 87 12.65 -0.28 -13.50
N SER A 88 12.78 0.55 -14.53
CA SER A 88 12.79 2.01 -14.39
C SER A 88 11.41 2.63 -14.14
N ARG A 89 10.34 1.84 -14.19
CA ARG A 89 8.98 2.30 -13.94
C ARG A 89 8.79 2.69 -12.48
N PRO A 90 7.98 3.72 -12.17
CA PRO A 90 7.67 4.08 -10.79
C PRO A 90 7.12 2.89 -9.99
N VAL A 91 7.63 2.71 -8.78
CA VAL A 91 7.17 1.70 -7.82
C VAL A 91 6.44 2.40 -6.68
N HIS A 92 5.15 2.17 -6.60
CA HIS A 92 4.28 2.65 -5.53
C HIS A 92 4.08 1.57 -4.47
N PHE A 93 3.66 1.99 -3.29
CA PHE A 93 3.32 1.07 -2.21
C PHE A 93 1.91 1.34 -1.69
N VAL A 94 1.16 0.26 -1.44
CA VAL A 94 -0.11 0.31 -0.72
C VAL A 94 -0.08 -0.72 0.39
N ALA A 95 -0.20 -0.27 1.63
CA ALA A 95 -0.02 -1.16 2.75
C ALA A 95 -1.09 -0.96 3.83
N HIS A 96 -1.51 -2.06 4.45
CA HIS A 96 -2.51 -2.07 5.50
C HIS A 96 -1.88 -2.41 6.86
N SER A 97 -2.20 -1.62 7.89
CA SER A 97 -1.84 -1.92 9.28
C SER A 97 -0.32 -2.10 9.45
N LEU A 98 0.14 -3.22 10.04
CA LEU A 98 1.55 -3.58 10.16
C LEU A 98 2.31 -3.46 8.83
N GLY A 99 1.69 -3.81 7.71
CA GLY A 99 2.32 -3.71 6.40
C GLY A 99 2.84 -2.30 6.09
N GLY A 100 2.16 -1.27 6.60
CA GLY A 100 2.60 0.12 6.45
C GLY A 100 3.89 0.41 7.23
N LEU A 101 4.04 -0.13 8.43
CA LEU A 101 5.29 -0.01 9.19
C LEU A 101 6.44 -0.74 8.50
N ILE A 102 6.17 -1.91 7.91
CA ILE A 102 7.17 -2.65 7.14
C ILE A 102 7.60 -1.85 5.90
N VAL A 103 6.67 -1.23 5.16
CA VAL A 103 7.01 -0.35 4.02
C VAL A 103 7.87 0.83 4.48
N ARG A 104 7.47 1.53 5.56
CA ARG A 104 8.25 2.64 6.10
C ARG A 104 9.66 2.21 6.47
N ALA A 105 9.80 1.12 7.24
CA ALA A 105 11.10 0.61 7.66
C ALA A 105 11.96 0.13 6.48
N TYR A 106 11.33 -0.48 5.47
CA TYR A 106 12.03 -0.85 4.24
C TYR A 106 12.60 0.36 3.51
N LEU A 107 11.78 1.40 3.29
CA LEU A 107 12.20 2.61 2.58
C LEU A 107 13.21 3.44 3.36
N ASP A 108 13.13 3.45 4.70
CA ASP A 108 14.12 4.09 5.57
C ASP A 108 15.52 3.47 5.45
N GLN A 109 15.59 2.14 5.30
CA GLN A 109 16.85 1.38 5.18
C GLN A 109 17.35 1.26 3.75
N LYS A 110 16.46 1.20 2.77
CA LYS A 110 16.75 0.92 1.36
C LYS A 110 15.97 1.86 0.44
N PRO A 111 16.46 3.09 0.24
CA PRO A 111 15.85 4.02 -0.70
C PRO A 111 15.79 3.43 -2.12
N LEU A 112 14.67 3.65 -2.82
CA LEU A 112 14.47 3.25 -4.21
C LEU A 112 14.61 4.46 -5.13
N GLU A 113 15.41 4.35 -6.20
CA GLU A 113 15.60 5.44 -7.17
C GLU A 113 14.30 5.73 -7.95
N ASN A 114 13.52 4.71 -8.23
CA ASN A 114 12.23 4.79 -8.94
C ASN A 114 11.03 4.81 -8.00
N LEU A 115 11.20 5.23 -6.73
CA LEU A 115 10.12 5.32 -5.77
C LEU A 115 9.03 6.29 -6.25
N GLY A 116 7.79 5.79 -6.33
CA GLY A 116 6.61 6.58 -6.62
C GLY A 116 5.93 7.09 -5.33
N ARG A 117 4.67 6.76 -5.14
CA ARG A 117 3.84 7.20 -4.02
C ARG A 117 3.52 6.07 -3.07
N VAL A 118 3.29 6.41 -1.81
CA VAL A 118 2.95 5.45 -0.75
C VAL A 118 1.58 5.78 -0.17
N VAL A 119 0.71 4.77 -0.02
CA VAL A 119 -0.57 4.91 0.68
C VAL A 119 -0.64 3.91 1.82
N LEU A 120 -0.85 4.42 3.03
CA LEU A 120 -0.99 3.63 4.24
C LEU A 120 -2.44 3.62 4.72
N LEU A 121 -2.96 2.43 5.00
CA LEU A 121 -4.34 2.18 5.42
C LEU A 121 -4.36 1.70 6.86
N GLY A 122 -4.86 2.51 7.80
CA GLY A 122 -4.97 2.15 9.21
C GLY A 122 -3.64 1.73 9.85
N THR A 123 -2.53 2.31 9.42
CA THR A 123 -1.20 1.98 9.96
C THR A 123 -0.97 2.71 11.28
N PRO A 124 -0.60 2.00 12.37
CA PRO A 124 -0.27 2.61 13.66
C PRO A 124 1.13 3.25 13.59
N ASN A 125 1.24 4.40 12.92
CA ASN A 125 2.51 5.07 12.64
C ASN A 125 3.23 5.58 13.89
N GLN A 126 2.47 5.84 14.98
CA GLN A 126 2.99 6.24 16.29
C GLN A 126 2.82 5.13 17.34
N GLY A 127 2.64 3.88 16.91
CA GLY A 127 2.39 2.74 17.80
C GLY A 127 0.91 2.51 18.07
N SER A 128 0.62 1.50 18.89
CA SER A 128 -0.73 1.07 19.23
C SER A 128 -0.93 1.13 20.75
N GLU A 129 -1.88 1.94 21.18
CA GLU A 129 -2.28 2.06 22.58
C GLU A 129 -2.80 0.71 23.14
N LEU A 130 -3.41 -0.13 22.29
CA LEU A 130 -3.84 -1.47 22.70
C LEU A 130 -2.67 -2.39 23.04
N VAL A 131 -1.51 -2.20 22.43
CA VAL A 131 -0.29 -2.95 22.77
C VAL A 131 0.23 -2.52 24.13
N ASP A 132 0.15 -1.25 24.48
CA ASP A 132 0.58 -0.75 25.79
C ASP A 132 -0.33 -1.29 26.89
N ILE A 133 -1.63 -1.41 26.65
CA ILE A 133 -2.61 -1.88 27.62
C ILE A 133 -2.58 -3.41 27.77
N TYR A 134 -2.47 -4.12 26.66
CA TYR A 134 -2.68 -5.57 26.63
C TYR A 134 -1.44 -6.38 26.26
N GLY A 135 -0.31 -5.75 25.91
CA GLY A 135 0.89 -6.41 25.39
C GLY A 135 1.48 -7.48 26.32
N ASP A 136 1.34 -7.32 27.62
CA ASP A 136 1.77 -8.30 28.63
C ASP A 136 0.78 -9.42 28.87
N SER A 137 -0.45 -9.32 28.34
CA SER A 137 -1.45 -10.35 28.49
C SER A 137 -1.05 -11.66 27.79
N TRP A 138 -1.54 -12.79 28.31
CA TRP A 138 -1.29 -14.09 27.68
C TRP A 138 -1.81 -14.14 26.23
N LEU A 139 -2.85 -13.38 25.91
CA LEU A 139 -3.45 -13.32 24.57
C LEU A 139 -2.47 -12.68 23.56
N PHE A 140 -1.81 -11.57 23.93
CA PHE A 140 -0.79 -10.95 23.09
C PHE A 140 0.48 -11.80 22.94
N LYS A 141 0.75 -12.69 23.90
CA LYS A 141 1.86 -13.65 23.76
C LYS A 141 1.64 -14.65 22.62
N ILE A 142 0.40 -14.94 22.29
CA ILE A 142 0.02 -15.84 21.18
C ILE A 142 0.07 -15.13 19.83
N ILE A 143 -0.14 -13.79 19.80
CA ILE A 143 -0.16 -12.99 18.55
C ILE A 143 1.24 -12.86 17.90
N GLY A 144 2.29 -13.18 18.63
CA GLY A 144 3.65 -13.28 18.09
C GLY A 144 4.58 -12.13 18.46
N PRO A 145 5.88 -12.25 18.09
CA PRO A 145 6.91 -11.33 18.54
C PRO A 145 6.73 -9.91 17.99
N THR A 146 6.29 -9.76 16.77
CA THR A 146 6.12 -8.46 16.11
C THR A 146 5.05 -7.62 16.78
N ALA A 147 3.92 -8.21 17.22
CA ALA A 147 2.83 -7.47 17.85
C ALA A 147 3.28 -6.70 19.11
N ARG A 148 4.20 -7.26 19.89
CA ARG A 148 4.71 -6.63 21.12
C ARG A 148 5.62 -5.43 20.89
N LEU A 149 6.17 -5.30 19.69
CA LEU A 149 7.05 -4.20 19.32
C LEU A 149 6.30 -2.98 18.80
N LEU A 150 4.95 -3.07 18.75
CA LEU A 150 4.08 -2.02 18.20
C LEU A 150 3.54 -1.06 19.27
N GLY A 151 4.15 -0.97 20.47
CA GLY A 151 3.76 -0.03 21.51
C GLY A 151 4.00 1.44 21.11
N THR A 152 3.58 2.38 21.98
CA THR A 152 3.70 3.82 21.72
C THR A 152 4.96 4.44 22.30
N ASP A 153 5.79 3.70 23.04
CA ASP A 153 7.03 4.21 23.60
C ASP A 153 8.07 4.60 22.52
N ASP A 154 8.98 5.49 22.84
CA ASP A 154 9.98 6.03 21.90
C ASP A 154 10.91 4.97 21.31
N ASN A 155 11.09 3.83 22.00
CA ASN A 155 11.93 2.72 21.55
C ASN A 155 11.15 1.66 20.78
N SER A 156 9.83 1.81 20.65
CA SER A 156 8.98 0.91 19.88
C SER A 156 9.36 0.86 18.40
N PHE A 157 9.02 -0.21 17.73
CA PHE A 157 9.33 -0.36 16.30
C PHE A 157 8.78 0.78 15.43
N PRO A 158 7.51 1.24 15.57
CA PRO A 158 6.97 2.35 14.80
C PRO A 158 7.74 3.67 15.01
N ASN A 159 8.14 3.99 16.24
CA ASN A 159 8.74 5.26 16.62
C ASN A 159 10.24 5.34 16.30
N ARG A 160 10.90 4.22 16.03
CA ARG A 160 12.29 4.19 15.56
C ARG A 160 12.45 4.35 14.06
N ILE A 161 11.36 4.29 13.28
CA ILE A 161 11.41 4.49 11.83
C ILE A 161 11.45 5.98 11.53
N GLY A 162 12.38 6.40 10.69
CA GLY A 162 12.55 7.80 10.27
C GLY A 162 11.31 8.40 9.58
N PRO A 163 11.28 9.75 9.44
CA PRO A 163 10.19 10.43 8.75
C PRO A 163 10.20 10.10 7.25
N PRO A 164 9.03 10.11 6.59
CA PRO A 164 8.94 9.85 5.16
C PRO A 164 9.59 10.99 4.35
N TYR A 165 10.38 10.61 3.34
CA TYR A 165 11.00 11.54 2.37
C TYR A 165 10.29 11.46 0.99
N TYR A 166 9.16 10.78 0.93
CA TYR A 166 8.39 10.45 -0.27
C TYR A 166 6.94 10.91 -0.14
N PRO A 167 6.20 11.09 -1.26
CA PRO A 167 4.78 11.41 -1.20
C PRO A 167 4.00 10.31 -0.48
N LEU A 168 3.45 10.64 0.69
CA LEU A 168 2.75 9.73 1.60
C LEU A 168 1.32 10.16 1.83
N GLY A 169 0.35 9.34 1.39
CA GLY A 169 -1.06 9.45 1.76
C GLY A 169 -1.42 8.49 2.89
N ILE A 170 -2.19 8.96 3.85
CA ILE A 170 -2.68 8.13 4.95
C ILE A 170 -4.21 8.14 4.97
N ILE A 171 -4.82 6.95 4.99
CA ILE A 171 -6.25 6.78 5.20
C ILE A 171 -6.46 6.14 6.56
N ALA A 172 -7.23 6.83 7.43
CA ALA A 172 -7.63 6.34 8.73
C ALA A 172 -9.14 6.03 8.77
N GLY A 173 -9.50 4.94 9.42
CA GLY A 173 -10.91 4.58 9.65
C GLY A 173 -11.45 5.24 10.92
N THR A 174 -12.77 5.40 10.96
CA THR A 174 -13.48 6.06 12.08
C THR A 174 -14.64 5.22 12.63
N SER A 175 -14.83 3.99 12.13
CA SER A 175 -15.89 3.09 12.61
C SER A 175 -15.31 2.00 13.50
N SER A 176 -15.64 2.02 14.77
CA SER A 176 -15.40 0.93 15.68
C SER A 176 -16.70 0.15 15.92
N PHE A 177 -16.58 -1.17 15.87
CA PHE A 177 -17.64 -2.10 16.29
C PHE A 177 -17.14 -3.03 17.40
N ASN A 178 -16.04 -2.66 18.04
CA ASN A 178 -15.40 -3.51 19.05
C ASN A 178 -15.61 -2.94 20.46
N PRO A 179 -16.63 -3.41 21.21
CA PRO A 179 -16.92 -2.89 22.53
C PRO A 179 -15.79 -3.11 23.56
N ILE A 180 -14.78 -3.91 23.22
CA ILE A 180 -13.62 -4.14 24.09
C ILE A 180 -12.59 -3.01 23.93
N THR A 181 -12.53 -2.37 22.77
CA THR A 181 -11.52 -1.35 22.46
C THR A 181 -12.05 0.08 22.50
N ASP A 182 -13.37 0.28 22.39
CA ASP A 182 -14.01 1.60 22.34
C ASP A 182 -13.66 2.51 23.53
N ASP A 183 -13.49 1.93 24.74
CA ASP A 183 -13.11 2.70 25.92
C ASP A 183 -11.60 2.88 26.10
N HIS A 184 -10.76 2.27 25.24
CA HIS A 184 -9.33 2.18 25.43
C HIS A 184 -8.52 2.95 24.37
N LEU A 185 -9.14 3.33 23.26
CA LEU A 185 -8.50 4.11 22.21
C LEU A 185 -8.85 5.61 22.36
N PRO A 186 -7.87 6.52 22.27
CA PRO A 186 -8.12 7.95 22.42
C PRO A 186 -8.76 8.55 21.16
N GLY A 187 -10.01 9.01 21.28
CA GLY A 187 -10.73 9.68 20.21
C GLY A 187 -11.26 8.76 19.12
N PRO A 188 -11.52 9.24 17.92
CA PRO A 188 -11.99 8.40 16.82
C PRO A 188 -10.97 7.32 16.46
N ASP A 189 -11.47 6.10 16.16
CA ASP A 189 -10.66 4.94 15.81
C ASP A 189 -11.39 4.01 14.85
N ASP A 190 -10.67 3.02 14.33
CA ASP A 190 -11.19 2.01 13.42
C ASP A 190 -11.48 0.65 14.10
N GLY A 191 -11.44 0.62 15.43
CA GLY A 191 -11.58 -0.57 16.28
C GLY A 191 -10.26 -1.22 16.70
N LEU A 192 -9.12 -0.82 16.11
CA LEU A 192 -7.78 -1.32 16.47
C LEU A 192 -6.71 -0.23 16.54
N VAL A 193 -6.86 0.84 15.78
CA VAL A 193 -5.89 1.93 15.67
C VAL A 193 -6.61 3.26 15.78
N SER A 194 -6.16 4.13 16.68
CA SER A 194 -6.70 5.48 16.82
C SER A 194 -6.31 6.35 15.60
N VAL A 195 -7.20 7.25 15.20
CA VAL A 195 -6.91 8.22 14.15
C VAL A 195 -5.63 9.01 14.46
N ARG A 196 -5.40 9.32 15.74
CA ARG A 196 -4.19 9.99 16.20
C ARG A 196 -2.94 9.17 15.87
N SER A 197 -2.93 7.89 16.19
CA SER A 197 -1.80 6.99 15.97
C SER A 197 -1.46 6.79 14.49
N THR A 198 -2.41 6.97 13.58
CA THR A 198 -2.14 6.85 12.14
C THR A 198 -1.35 8.00 11.56
N LYS A 199 -1.36 9.19 12.18
CA LYS A 199 -0.69 10.38 11.66
C LYS A 199 0.83 10.31 11.85
N ILE A 200 1.57 10.95 10.95
CA ILE A 200 3.01 11.13 11.06
C ILE A 200 3.43 12.42 10.37
N ASP A 201 4.42 13.10 10.94
CA ASP A 201 5.01 14.28 10.33
C ASP A 201 5.65 13.94 8.98
N GLY A 202 5.48 14.81 8.00
CA GLY A 202 5.94 14.57 6.62
C GLY A 202 4.96 13.81 5.74
N MET A 203 3.78 13.39 6.25
CA MET A 203 2.72 12.91 5.37
C MET A 203 2.26 14.02 4.41
N THR A 204 2.02 13.67 3.15
CA THR A 204 1.57 14.61 2.11
C THR A 204 0.09 14.93 2.24
N ASP A 205 -0.72 13.92 2.58
CA ASP A 205 -2.16 14.07 2.66
C ASP A 205 -2.78 13.06 3.63
N PHE A 206 -3.94 13.40 4.19
CA PHE A 206 -4.62 12.61 5.21
C PHE A 206 -6.12 12.58 4.99
N LEU A 207 -6.72 11.38 5.01
CA LEU A 207 -8.14 11.18 4.79
C LEU A 207 -8.78 10.33 5.89
N LEU A 208 -9.94 10.75 6.35
CA LEU A 208 -10.83 9.96 7.22
C LEU A 208 -11.90 9.26 6.37
N VAL A 209 -12.12 7.97 6.61
CA VAL A 209 -13.18 7.20 5.98
C VAL A 209 -13.97 6.45 7.05
N ASP A 210 -15.29 6.49 6.94
CA ASP A 210 -16.18 5.72 7.82
C ASP A 210 -16.08 4.22 7.47
N THR A 211 -15.11 3.56 8.11
CA THR A 211 -14.82 2.14 7.92
C THR A 211 -14.04 1.59 9.10
N SER A 212 -14.21 0.31 9.41
CA SER A 212 -13.43 -0.37 10.45
C SER A 212 -12.09 -0.88 9.90
N HIS A 213 -11.15 -1.15 10.79
CA HIS A 213 -9.79 -1.60 10.47
C HIS A 213 -9.74 -2.74 9.45
N SER A 214 -10.50 -3.80 9.71
CA SER A 214 -10.51 -4.97 8.82
C SER A 214 -11.23 -4.72 7.50
N MET A 215 -12.19 -3.79 7.47
CA MET A 215 -13.00 -3.50 6.28
C MET A 215 -12.33 -2.55 5.31
N MET A 216 -11.32 -1.78 5.71
CA MET A 216 -10.60 -0.85 4.81
C MET A 216 -10.20 -1.50 3.48
N ARG A 217 -9.69 -2.72 3.52
CA ARG A 217 -9.22 -3.46 2.33
C ARG A 217 -10.33 -3.81 1.34
N TYR A 218 -11.57 -3.82 1.80
CA TYR A 218 -12.77 -4.16 1.02
C TYR A 218 -13.59 -2.93 0.66
N ASN A 219 -13.38 -1.81 1.35
CA ASN A 219 -14.14 -0.58 1.18
C ASN A 219 -13.85 0.05 -0.18
N GLU A 220 -14.91 0.44 -0.89
CA GLU A 220 -14.80 1.02 -2.23
C GLU A 220 -14.26 2.45 -2.19
N ALA A 221 -14.70 3.27 -1.23
CA ALA A 221 -14.19 4.63 -1.07
C ALA A 221 -12.68 4.61 -0.78
N VAL A 222 -12.22 3.74 0.12
CA VAL A 222 -10.78 3.55 0.39
C VAL A 222 -10.02 3.18 -0.89
N ALA A 223 -10.55 2.27 -1.70
CA ALA A 223 -9.90 1.87 -2.95
C ALA A 223 -9.84 3.02 -3.97
N ASN A 224 -10.93 3.76 -4.14
CA ASN A 224 -11.01 4.89 -5.07
C ASN A 224 -10.05 6.01 -4.67
N GLU A 225 -10.00 6.36 -3.38
CA GLU A 225 -9.08 7.37 -2.86
C GLU A 225 -7.61 6.91 -2.93
N THR A 226 -7.33 5.62 -2.66
CA THR A 226 -6.01 5.04 -2.88
C THR A 226 -5.57 5.20 -4.33
N ILE A 227 -6.41 4.81 -5.29
CA ILE A 227 -6.13 4.94 -6.72
C ILE A 227 -5.96 6.41 -7.13
N HIS A 228 -6.78 7.30 -6.57
CA HIS A 228 -6.65 8.73 -6.83
C HIS A 228 -5.30 9.27 -6.34
N PHE A 229 -4.90 8.93 -5.11
CA PHE A 229 -3.60 9.33 -4.56
C PHE A 229 -2.44 8.77 -5.39
N LEU A 230 -2.49 7.49 -5.79
CA LEU A 230 -1.47 6.88 -6.65
C LEU A 230 -1.31 7.63 -7.99
N LYS A 231 -2.39 8.18 -8.54
CA LYS A 231 -2.38 8.93 -9.81
C LYS A 231 -2.04 10.41 -9.65
N LYS A 232 -2.45 11.05 -8.55
CA LYS A 232 -2.43 12.51 -8.40
C LYS A 232 -1.55 13.03 -7.26
N GLY A 233 -1.12 12.18 -6.32
CA GLY A 233 -0.33 12.56 -5.15
C GLY A 233 -1.14 13.23 -4.03
N ARG A 234 -2.47 13.25 -4.12
CA ARG A 234 -3.40 13.75 -3.10
C ARG A 234 -4.72 12.98 -3.18
N PHE A 235 -5.52 13.02 -2.13
CA PHE A 235 -6.87 12.46 -2.12
C PHE A 235 -7.85 13.39 -2.86
N SER A 236 -8.94 12.83 -3.36
CA SER A 236 -9.93 13.62 -4.12
C SER A 236 -10.73 14.59 -3.24
N GLN A 237 -10.87 14.25 -1.95
CA GLN A 237 -11.60 15.02 -0.95
C GLN A 237 -10.74 16.05 -0.21
N SER A 238 -9.46 16.11 -0.49
CA SER A 238 -8.58 17.13 0.07
C SER A 238 -8.93 18.50 -0.54
N PRO A 239 -8.94 19.59 0.25
CA PRO A 239 -9.13 20.90 -0.31
C PRO A 239 -8.08 21.17 -1.39
N PRO A 240 -8.42 21.87 -2.48
CA PRO A 240 -7.42 22.28 -3.45
C PRO A 240 -6.35 23.09 -2.72
N ASP A 241 -5.07 22.81 -3.05
CA ASP A 241 -3.94 23.56 -2.50
C ASP A 241 -4.28 25.05 -2.57
N SER A 242 -4.37 25.71 -1.42
CA SER A 242 -4.27 27.15 -1.38
C SER A 242 -2.85 27.45 -1.81
N ASP A 243 -2.68 27.84 -3.07
CA ASP A 243 -1.41 28.33 -3.59
C ASP A 243 -0.77 29.31 -2.58
N PRO A 244 0.52 29.22 -2.31
CA PRO A 244 1.21 30.03 -1.32
C PRO A 244 1.21 31.53 -1.68
#